data_f803325ac53eb573d6bba253ce453c4d
#
_entry.id   f803325ac53eb573d6bba253ce453c4d
#
_cell.length_a   1.000
_cell.length_b   1.000
_cell.length_c   1.000
_cell.angle_alpha   90.00
_cell.angle_beta   90.00
_cell.angle_gamma   90.00
#
_symmetry.space_group_name_H-M   'P 1'
#
loop_
_entity.id
_entity.type
_entity.pdbx_description
1 polymer ?
#
loop_
_entity_poly.entity_id
_entity_poly.type
_entity_poly.pdbx_seq_one_letter_code
_entity_poly.pdbx_strand_id
1 'polypeptide(L)'
;MAYEIQEAKELVVKAGKELIEKGLIARTWGNVSARISDTQFVITPSGRAYEDLTPDEIVVVNIDDCSYEGDIKPSSEKGVHAAAYRHHPTVDFVIHTHQKAATIVSITGMTVTNVYDEFRGVLGDTVPCAKYAMSTTEPLRKNVEECIIENPSARAIMLMHHGALVMGDDYDHAFALAENLEACCDKVIKDNYLRHSWEKTYSDDAKRAYFLDKNGAGKMPESICDLGSSVRCSNTFTLTVGDKTLDVGTDNGVGVNGIAPKVEKIHRAIYNATGCTMIKHVTTPDVVAVSCTGEKMRPMIDDFAQIVGLDVKNEPWINGDTDECAKAIAKAAKGRNAVLIEGNGALVFGNTEGDIQALEIIMDKGCAAVVDCDIFNRPHYVPKAECFLMRTVYLAKYSKQIDE
;
A
#
# COMPACT_ATOMS: atom_id res chain seq x y z
N MET A 1 0.22 13.98 29.34
CA MET A 1 1.22 13.47 30.35
C MET A 1 1.83 12.21 29.80
N ALA A 2 3.15 12.08 29.79
CA ALA A 2 3.81 10.87 29.30
C ALA A 2 3.28 9.62 30.02
N TYR A 3 3.18 8.53 29.30
CA TYR A 3 2.71 7.24 29.84
C TYR A 3 3.77 6.57 30.73
N GLU A 4 3.34 5.76 31.66
CA GLU A 4 4.23 4.77 32.29
C GLU A 4 4.72 3.78 31.23
N ILE A 5 5.98 3.34 31.34
CA ILE A 5 6.64 2.54 30.27
C ILE A 5 5.88 1.25 29.91
N GLN A 6 5.35 0.54 30.90
CA GLN A 6 4.62 -0.70 30.63
C GLN A 6 3.27 -0.42 29.97
N GLU A 7 2.54 0.59 30.46
CA GLU A 7 1.30 1.06 29.84
C GLU A 7 1.55 1.51 28.40
N ALA A 8 2.59 2.31 28.13
CA ALA A 8 2.97 2.75 26.80
C ALA A 8 3.18 1.58 25.82
N LYS A 9 3.92 0.55 26.26
CA LYS A 9 4.18 -0.64 25.47
C LYS A 9 2.89 -1.42 25.16
N GLU A 10 2.01 -1.59 26.11
CA GLU A 10 0.71 -2.25 25.94
C GLU A 10 -0.19 -1.48 24.99
N LEU A 11 -0.24 -0.14 25.11
CA LEU A 11 -1.00 0.71 24.21
C LEU A 11 -0.45 0.66 22.76
N VAL A 12 0.86 0.64 22.57
CA VAL A 12 1.49 0.52 21.24
C VAL A 12 1.13 -0.81 20.60
N VAL A 13 1.16 -1.93 21.33
CA VAL A 13 0.72 -3.24 20.84
C VAL A 13 -0.76 -3.23 20.48
N LYS A 14 -1.61 -2.71 21.37
CA LYS A 14 -3.05 -2.57 21.12
C LYS A 14 -3.32 -1.74 19.87
N ALA A 15 -2.63 -0.61 19.72
CA ALA A 15 -2.78 0.28 18.57
C ALA A 15 -2.44 -0.43 17.25
N GLY A 16 -1.35 -1.18 17.21
CA GLY A 16 -0.97 -1.94 16.02
C GLY A 16 -2.06 -2.89 15.54
N LYS A 17 -2.71 -3.63 16.45
CA LYS A 17 -3.83 -4.53 16.15
C LYS A 17 -5.07 -3.76 15.68
N GLU A 18 -5.44 -2.69 16.39
CA GLU A 18 -6.60 -1.87 16.04
C GLU A 18 -6.44 -1.17 14.69
N LEU A 19 -5.23 -0.74 14.32
CA LEU A 19 -4.95 -0.15 13.01
C LEU A 19 -5.17 -1.14 11.85
N ILE A 20 -4.83 -2.43 12.04
CA ILE A 20 -5.13 -3.49 11.06
C ILE A 20 -6.65 -3.70 10.97
N GLU A 21 -7.34 -3.85 12.08
CA GLU A 21 -8.80 -4.05 12.14
C GLU A 21 -9.56 -2.92 11.44
N LYS A 22 -9.08 -1.68 11.58
CA LYS A 22 -9.66 -0.48 10.93
C LYS A 22 -9.20 -0.28 9.48
N GLY A 23 -8.27 -1.10 8.96
CA GLY A 23 -7.74 -0.98 7.60
C GLY A 23 -6.87 0.26 7.36
N LEU A 24 -6.36 0.88 8.44
CA LEU A 24 -5.50 2.06 8.35
C LEU A 24 -4.03 1.70 8.05
N ILE A 25 -3.66 0.46 8.31
CA ILE A 25 -2.38 -0.14 7.92
C ILE A 25 -2.61 -1.55 7.39
N ALA A 26 -1.62 -2.09 6.69
CA ALA A 26 -1.62 -3.49 6.26
C ALA A 26 -0.29 -4.13 6.61
N ARG A 27 -0.31 -5.37 7.11
CA ARG A 27 0.88 -6.12 7.53
C ARG A 27 1.73 -5.34 8.55
N THR A 28 2.99 -5.08 8.20
CA THR A 28 3.99 -4.37 9.01
C THR A 28 4.21 -2.93 8.54
N TRP A 29 3.34 -2.40 7.66
CA TRP A 29 3.46 -1.04 7.15
C TRP A 29 2.84 -0.04 8.10
N GLY A 30 3.56 1.04 8.30
CA GLY A 30 3.26 1.97 9.37
C GLY A 30 3.97 1.61 10.68
N ASN A 31 3.86 2.46 11.66
CA ASN A 31 4.47 2.27 12.97
C ASN A 31 3.80 3.16 14.01
N VAL A 32 3.89 2.75 15.26
CA VAL A 32 3.21 3.39 16.39
C VAL A 32 4.19 3.64 17.51
N SER A 33 4.08 4.79 18.16
CA SER A 33 4.88 5.13 19.33
C SER A 33 4.10 5.87 20.40
N ALA A 34 4.59 5.79 21.63
CA ALA A 34 4.05 6.51 22.78
C ALA A 34 5.19 7.15 23.59
N ARG A 35 5.01 8.40 24.01
CA ARG A 35 5.98 9.12 24.86
C ARG A 35 5.96 8.56 26.27
N ILE A 36 7.14 8.32 26.83
CA ILE A 36 7.31 7.87 28.22
C ILE A 36 8.03 8.90 29.11
N SER A 37 8.68 9.88 28.51
CA SER A 37 9.30 11.01 29.24
C SER A 37 9.58 12.17 28.29
N ASP A 38 10.14 13.26 28.79
CA ASP A 38 10.58 14.39 27.97
C ASP A 38 11.70 14.02 26.98
N THR A 39 12.42 12.91 27.22
CA THR A 39 13.58 12.48 26.46
C THR A 39 13.43 11.13 25.76
N GLN A 40 12.35 10.39 26.03
CA GLN A 40 12.19 9.03 25.53
C GLN A 40 10.76 8.71 25.08
N PHE A 41 10.67 7.81 24.12
CA PHE A 41 9.41 7.20 23.66
C PHE A 41 9.62 5.69 23.42
N VAL A 42 8.54 4.94 23.40
CA VAL A 42 8.51 3.55 22.95
C VAL A 42 7.95 3.46 21.56
N ILE A 43 8.43 2.52 20.72
CA ILE A 43 8.01 2.36 19.33
C ILE A 43 7.98 0.89 18.93
N THR A 44 7.12 0.55 17.99
CA THR A 44 7.03 -0.76 17.34
C THR A 44 8.38 -1.17 16.72
N PRO A 45 8.74 -2.47 16.79
CA PRO A 45 9.97 -2.99 16.18
C PRO A 45 9.87 -3.04 14.66
N SER A 46 11.02 -3.11 13.99
CA SER A 46 11.10 -3.25 12.53
C SER A 46 10.78 -4.68 12.10
N GLY A 47 9.84 -4.84 11.14
CA GLY A 47 9.59 -6.10 10.44
C GLY A 47 8.84 -7.17 11.25
N ARG A 48 8.19 -6.80 12.35
CA ARG A 48 7.34 -7.71 13.13
C ARG A 48 5.88 -7.57 12.78
N ALA A 49 5.17 -8.69 12.68
CA ALA A 49 3.72 -8.70 12.48
C ALA A 49 2.99 -8.18 13.72
N TYR A 50 1.99 -7.33 13.53
CA TYR A 50 1.27 -6.71 14.65
C TYR A 50 0.37 -7.69 15.41
N GLU A 51 -0.10 -8.75 14.73
CA GLU A 51 -0.96 -9.77 15.33
C GLU A 51 -0.28 -10.51 16.49
N ASP A 52 1.02 -10.78 16.35
CA ASP A 52 1.81 -11.55 17.32
C ASP A 52 2.67 -10.67 18.23
N LEU A 53 2.63 -9.35 18.05
CA LEU A 53 3.46 -8.41 18.77
C LEU A 53 3.14 -8.41 20.26
N THR A 54 4.19 -8.44 21.08
CA THR A 54 4.12 -8.41 22.55
C THR A 54 4.76 -7.14 23.12
N PRO A 55 4.38 -6.70 24.34
CA PRO A 55 4.99 -5.53 24.98
C PRO A 55 6.51 -5.62 25.17
N ASP A 56 7.07 -6.81 25.34
CA ASP A 56 8.52 -7.02 25.52
C ASP A 56 9.31 -6.71 24.25
N GLU A 57 8.67 -6.76 23.07
CA GLU A 57 9.30 -6.45 21.80
C GLU A 57 9.28 -4.94 21.46
N ILE A 58 8.54 -4.14 22.22
CA ILE A 58 8.44 -2.69 22.01
C ILE A 58 9.72 -2.02 22.53
N VAL A 59 10.36 -1.23 21.67
CA VAL A 59 11.69 -0.68 21.87
C VAL A 59 11.65 0.73 22.44
N VAL A 60 12.46 1.00 23.46
CA VAL A 60 12.67 2.36 24.00
C VAL A 60 13.70 3.09 23.14
N VAL A 61 13.37 4.32 22.74
CA VAL A 61 14.21 5.16 21.86
C VAL A 61 14.36 6.56 22.47
N ASN A 62 15.56 7.13 22.40
CA ASN A 62 15.84 8.50 22.80
C ASN A 62 15.35 9.51 21.73
N ILE A 63 14.67 10.58 22.14
CA ILE A 63 14.09 11.59 21.24
C ILE A 63 15.18 12.34 20.49
N ASP A 64 16.27 12.70 21.13
CA ASP A 64 17.30 13.59 20.60
C ASP A 64 18.09 12.95 19.45
N ASP A 65 18.63 11.76 19.67
CA ASP A 65 19.56 11.10 18.75
C ASP A 65 19.06 9.79 18.15
N CYS A 66 17.83 9.38 18.52
CA CYS A 66 17.24 8.10 18.12
C CYS A 66 18.05 6.87 18.53
N SER A 67 18.93 6.98 19.55
CA SER A 67 19.64 5.85 20.10
C SER A 67 18.68 4.93 20.88
N TYR A 68 19.05 3.65 20.99
CA TYR A 68 18.28 2.63 21.70
C TYR A 68 19.22 1.54 22.21
N GLU A 69 18.78 0.75 23.16
CA GLU A 69 19.53 -0.36 23.73
C GLU A 69 18.86 -1.70 23.41
N GLY A 70 19.63 -2.78 23.44
CA GLY A 70 19.15 -4.15 23.21
C GLY A 70 19.25 -4.60 21.74
N ASP A 71 18.83 -5.87 21.50
CA ASP A 71 19.00 -6.54 20.21
C ASP A 71 17.83 -6.31 19.24
N ILE A 72 16.66 -5.90 19.78
CA ILE A 72 15.46 -5.65 18.98
C ILE A 72 15.58 -4.28 18.30
N LYS A 73 15.55 -4.27 16.98
CA LYS A 73 15.64 -3.03 16.21
C LYS A 73 14.29 -2.29 16.18
N PRO A 74 14.24 -1.03 16.58
CA PRO A 74 13.05 -0.21 16.43
C PRO A 74 12.72 0.03 14.95
N SER A 75 11.51 0.50 14.66
CA SER A 75 11.13 0.96 13.33
C SER A 75 12.24 1.81 12.70
N SER A 76 12.48 1.59 11.42
CA SER A 76 13.44 2.38 10.63
C SER A 76 13.03 3.86 10.52
N GLU A 77 11.76 4.16 10.78
CA GLU A 77 11.19 5.51 10.74
C GLU A 77 11.06 6.18 12.11
N LYS A 78 11.70 5.64 13.15
CA LYS A 78 11.74 6.26 14.49
C LYS A 78 12.12 7.73 14.49
N GLY A 79 12.93 8.17 13.52
CA GLY A 79 13.34 9.57 13.39
C GLY A 79 12.20 10.53 13.05
N VAL A 80 11.17 10.05 12.33
CA VAL A 80 9.95 10.81 12.04
C VAL A 80 9.14 11.01 13.33
N HIS A 81 9.01 9.96 14.15
CA HIS A 81 8.36 10.06 15.47
C HIS A 81 9.13 10.96 16.44
N ALA A 82 10.45 10.83 16.47
CA ALA A 82 11.30 11.70 17.28
C ALA A 82 11.13 13.18 16.90
N ALA A 83 11.00 13.51 15.61
CA ALA A 83 10.72 14.87 15.15
C ALA A 83 9.37 15.38 15.69
N ALA A 84 8.33 14.55 15.63
CA ALA A 84 7.01 14.90 16.21
C ALA A 84 7.14 15.24 17.70
N TYR A 85 7.81 14.40 18.47
CA TYR A 85 7.98 14.62 19.91
C TYR A 85 8.85 15.84 20.24
N ARG A 86 9.89 16.14 19.47
CA ARG A 86 10.74 17.33 19.68
C ARG A 86 9.99 18.64 19.50
N HIS A 87 9.13 18.72 18.49
CA HIS A 87 8.46 19.95 18.11
C HIS A 87 7.07 20.12 18.71
N HIS A 88 6.49 19.04 19.25
CA HIS A 88 5.17 19.07 19.92
C HIS A 88 5.25 18.46 21.33
N PRO A 89 5.55 19.29 22.37
CA PRO A 89 5.68 18.80 23.75
C PRO A 89 4.42 18.18 24.35
N THR A 90 3.24 18.50 23.79
CA THR A 90 1.95 17.96 24.26
C THR A 90 1.56 16.66 23.56
N VAL A 91 2.31 16.25 22.53
CA VAL A 91 2.05 14.99 21.82
C VAL A 91 2.61 13.83 22.64
N ASP A 92 1.73 12.90 23.02
CA ASP A 92 2.11 11.71 23.76
C ASP A 92 1.91 10.41 22.94
N PHE A 93 1.21 10.46 21.79
CA PHE A 93 0.99 9.32 20.94
C PHE A 93 1.12 9.67 19.45
N VAL A 94 1.95 8.90 18.71
CA VAL A 94 2.20 9.15 17.29
C VAL A 94 1.94 7.88 16.48
N ILE A 95 1.15 8.01 15.41
CA ILE A 95 0.86 6.93 14.47
C ILE A 95 1.32 7.36 13.07
N HIS A 96 2.13 6.52 12.44
CA HIS A 96 2.39 6.59 11.01
C HIS A 96 1.56 5.52 10.29
N THR A 97 0.76 5.94 9.32
CA THR A 97 -0.17 5.08 8.59
C THR A 97 0.14 5.05 7.10
N HIS A 98 -0.31 3.96 6.43
CA HIS A 98 -0.32 3.85 4.97
C HIS A 98 -1.77 3.75 4.45
N GLN A 99 -2.69 4.46 5.07
CA GLN A 99 -4.12 4.48 4.75
C GLN A 99 -4.39 4.95 3.31
N LYS A 100 -5.45 4.42 2.69
CA LYS A 100 -5.66 4.49 1.23
C LYS A 100 -5.87 5.93 0.73
N ALA A 101 -6.89 6.63 1.23
CA ALA A 101 -7.28 7.93 0.70
C ALA A 101 -6.23 9.01 1.00
N ALA A 102 -5.68 9.05 2.22
CA ALA A 102 -4.63 9.99 2.57
C ALA A 102 -3.35 9.76 1.74
N THR A 103 -2.97 8.50 1.50
CA THR A 103 -1.85 8.19 0.60
C THR A 103 -2.11 8.68 -0.82
N ILE A 104 -3.31 8.47 -1.37
CA ILE A 104 -3.67 8.92 -2.73
C ILE A 104 -3.61 10.45 -2.83
N VAL A 105 -4.20 11.17 -1.88
CA VAL A 105 -4.14 12.64 -1.86
C VAL A 105 -2.69 13.12 -1.71
N SER A 106 -1.86 12.43 -0.91
CA SER A 106 -0.44 12.77 -0.74
C SER A 106 0.36 12.77 -2.03
N ILE A 107 0.02 11.88 -3.00
CA ILE A 107 0.69 11.81 -4.31
C ILE A 107 0.64 13.15 -5.03
N THR A 108 -0.42 13.92 -4.85
CA THR A 108 -0.59 15.23 -5.48
C THR A 108 0.36 16.30 -4.92
N GLY A 109 1.00 16.06 -3.78
CA GLY A 109 1.82 17.02 -3.04
C GLY A 109 1.04 18.23 -2.49
N MET A 110 -0.29 18.18 -2.52
CA MET A 110 -1.14 19.29 -2.09
C MET A 110 -1.28 19.32 -0.56
N THR A 111 -1.27 20.51 0.00
CA THR A 111 -1.85 20.76 1.32
C THR A 111 -3.38 20.82 1.18
N VAL A 112 -4.11 20.07 2.00
CA VAL A 112 -5.56 20.21 2.10
C VAL A 112 -5.82 21.47 2.92
N THR A 113 -6.26 22.53 2.24
CA THR A 113 -6.66 23.81 2.86
C THR A 113 -8.17 23.87 3.01
N ASN A 114 -8.66 24.60 3.99
CA ASN A 114 -10.08 24.70 4.28
C ASN A 114 -10.71 23.33 4.52
N VAL A 115 -10.13 22.59 5.45
CA VAL A 115 -10.67 21.30 5.91
C VAL A 115 -12.16 21.44 6.19
N TYR A 116 -12.96 20.48 5.73
CA TYR A 116 -14.42 20.51 5.89
C TYR A 116 -14.82 20.66 7.35
N ASP A 117 -15.91 21.39 7.59
CA ASP A 117 -16.36 21.74 8.95
C ASP A 117 -16.52 20.52 9.87
N GLU A 118 -16.93 19.39 9.29
CA GLU A 118 -17.10 18.12 10.01
C GLU A 118 -15.79 17.53 10.55
N PHE A 119 -14.64 17.83 9.93
CA PHE A 119 -13.32 17.31 10.32
C PHE A 119 -12.46 18.36 11.00
N ARG A 120 -12.81 19.65 10.88
CA ARG A 120 -11.99 20.77 11.36
C ARG A 120 -11.74 20.74 12.87
N GLY A 121 -12.72 20.25 13.64
CA GLY A 121 -12.58 20.13 15.10
C GLY A 121 -11.45 19.19 15.53
N VAL A 122 -11.10 18.21 14.70
CA VAL A 122 -10.04 17.21 14.96
C VAL A 122 -8.76 17.55 14.19
N LEU A 123 -8.87 17.82 12.88
CA LEU A 123 -7.71 18.00 12.00
C LEU A 123 -7.16 19.44 11.97
N GLY A 124 -7.92 20.42 12.44
CA GLY A 124 -7.62 21.84 12.26
C GLY A 124 -8.01 22.35 10.88
N ASP A 125 -7.54 23.54 10.52
CA ASP A 125 -7.91 24.22 9.26
C ASP A 125 -7.19 23.67 8.03
N THR A 126 -6.02 23.05 8.22
CA THR A 126 -5.16 22.54 7.13
C THR A 126 -4.53 21.22 7.49
N VAL A 127 -4.36 20.36 6.48
CA VAL A 127 -3.53 19.17 6.56
C VAL A 127 -2.40 19.34 5.54
N PRO A 128 -1.16 19.64 5.98
CA PRO A 128 -0.03 19.83 5.09
C PRO A 128 0.49 18.49 4.51
N CYS A 129 1.23 18.59 3.41
CA CYS A 129 1.91 17.46 2.79
C CYS A 129 3.43 17.71 2.81
N ALA A 130 4.18 16.85 3.50
CA ALA A 130 5.63 16.89 3.50
C ALA A 130 6.16 16.53 2.10
N LYS A 131 7.24 17.20 1.69
CA LYS A 131 7.90 16.95 0.40
C LYS A 131 8.37 15.50 0.31
N TYR A 132 8.34 14.98 -0.91
CA TYR A 132 8.81 13.64 -1.18
C TYR A 132 10.29 13.44 -0.84
N ALA A 133 10.59 12.34 -0.21
CA ALA A 133 11.89 11.70 -0.17
C ALA A 133 11.68 10.18 0.03
N MET A 134 12.65 9.39 -0.40
CA MET A 134 12.57 7.93 -0.31
C MET A 134 12.37 7.46 1.14
N SER A 135 11.45 6.52 1.35
CA SER A 135 11.14 5.94 2.67
C SER A 135 12.39 5.46 3.42
N THR A 136 12.35 5.51 4.74
CA THR A 136 13.43 5.11 5.66
C THR A 136 14.73 5.92 5.58
N THR A 137 14.77 7.02 4.84
CA THR A 137 15.98 7.84 4.65
C THR A 137 16.02 9.08 5.54
N GLU A 138 17.22 9.63 5.74
CA GLU A 138 17.41 10.91 6.43
C GLU A 138 16.70 12.09 5.73
N PRO A 139 16.70 12.21 4.38
CA PRO A 139 15.92 13.23 3.70
C PRO A 139 14.41 13.18 4.01
N LEU A 140 13.79 11.99 4.12
CA LEU A 140 12.40 11.90 4.53
C LEU A 140 12.19 12.49 5.92
N ARG A 141 13.01 12.10 6.90
CA ARG A 141 12.95 12.65 8.24
C ARG A 141 13.06 14.16 8.24
N LYS A 142 14.03 14.74 7.50
CA LYS A 142 14.20 16.20 7.38
C LYS A 142 12.98 16.88 6.77
N ASN A 143 12.43 16.34 5.68
CA ASN A 143 11.24 16.91 5.03
C ASN A 143 10.02 16.90 5.95
N VAL A 144 9.85 15.83 6.74
CA VAL A 144 8.77 15.76 7.73
C VAL A 144 9.00 16.76 8.87
N GLU A 145 10.22 16.85 9.39
CA GLU A 145 10.58 17.79 10.44
C GLU A 145 10.40 19.25 10.00
N GLU A 146 10.81 19.59 8.77
CA GLU A 146 10.55 20.90 8.16
C GLU A 146 9.05 21.19 8.08
N CYS A 147 8.25 20.19 7.61
CA CYS A 147 6.82 20.33 7.51
C CYS A 147 6.14 20.57 8.88
N ILE A 148 6.61 19.90 9.93
CA ILE A 148 6.15 20.12 11.32
C ILE A 148 6.47 21.55 11.77
N ILE A 149 7.70 22.01 11.56
CA ILE A 149 8.16 23.35 11.97
C ILE A 149 7.37 24.44 11.23
N GLU A 150 7.14 24.26 9.93
CA GLU A 150 6.40 25.23 9.12
C GLU A 150 4.90 25.25 9.45
N ASN A 151 4.36 24.19 10.04
CA ASN A 151 2.94 24.02 10.37
C ASN A 151 2.74 23.62 11.84
N PRO A 152 3.09 24.48 12.80
CA PRO A 152 3.14 24.11 14.23
C PRO A 152 1.78 23.79 14.87
N SER A 153 0.68 24.13 14.22
CA SER A 153 -0.67 23.76 14.66
C SER A 153 -1.19 22.45 14.05
N ALA A 154 -0.52 21.92 13.03
CA ALA A 154 -0.97 20.70 12.38
C ALA A 154 -0.71 19.48 13.26
N ARG A 155 -1.72 18.64 13.42
CA ARG A 155 -1.66 17.36 14.15
C ARG A 155 -1.71 16.16 13.22
N ALA A 156 -1.98 16.39 11.95
CA ALA A 156 -1.93 15.39 10.89
C ALA A 156 -1.13 15.94 9.71
N ILE A 157 -0.23 15.15 9.15
CA ILE A 157 0.64 15.49 8.02
C ILE A 157 0.60 14.33 7.03
N MET A 158 0.35 14.63 5.75
CA MET A 158 0.55 13.67 4.67
C MET A 158 2.02 13.61 4.27
N LEU A 159 2.50 12.43 3.92
CA LEU A 159 3.85 12.20 3.40
C LEU A 159 3.74 11.84 1.92
N MET A 160 4.24 12.72 1.03
CA MET A 160 4.10 12.54 -0.42
C MET A 160 4.62 11.18 -0.87
N HIS A 161 3.79 10.42 -1.64
CA HIS A 161 4.03 9.06 -2.13
C HIS A 161 4.12 7.95 -1.07
N HIS A 162 3.84 8.24 0.21
CA HIS A 162 4.16 7.32 1.29
C HIS A 162 2.96 6.98 2.17
N GLY A 163 2.40 7.96 2.85
CA GLY A 163 1.32 7.76 3.81
C GLY A 163 1.01 9.02 4.61
N ALA A 164 0.79 8.86 5.92
CA ALA A 164 0.51 9.98 6.81
C ALA A 164 1.11 9.77 8.20
N LEU A 165 1.37 10.89 8.89
CA LEU A 165 1.78 10.94 10.29
C LEU A 165 0.71 11.71 11.07
N VAL A 166 0.20 11.13 12.16
CA VAL A 166 -0.71 11.79 13.08
C VAL A 166 -0.09 11.85 14.47
N MET A 167 -0.31 12.98 15.16
CA MET A 167 0.36 13.40 16.38
C MET A 167 -0.68 13.74 17.44
N GLY A 168 -1.16 12.73 18.18
CA GLY A 168 -2.19 12.87 19.21
C GLY A 168 -1.63 13.26 20.57
N ASP A 169 -2.43 13.98 21.34
CA ASP A 169 -2.12 14.28 22.74
C ASP A 169 -2.25 13.02 23.63
N ASP A 170 -2.97 12.00 23.12
CA ASP A 170 -3.12 10.68 23.70
C ASP A 170 -3.50 9.64 22.62
N TYR A 171 -3.73 8.39 23.05
CA TYR A 171 -4.13 7.26 22.20
C TYR A 171 -5.41 7.55 21.41
N ASP A 172 -6.48 7.97 22.09
CA ASP A 172 -7.79 8.16 21.47
C ASP A 172 -7.76 9.33 20.47
N HIS A 173 -7.04 10.41 20.81
CA HIS A 173 -6.84 11.54 19.91
C HIS A 173 -6.04 11.16 18.66
N ALA A 174 -4.99 10.33 18.79
CA ALA A 174 -4.22 9.86 17.63
C ALA A 174 -5.06 9.00 16.68
N PHE A 175 -5.93 8.12 17.20
CA PHE A 175 -6.88 7.36 16.39
C PHE A 175 -7.93 8.27 15.73
N ALA A 176 -8.50 9.21 16.47
CA ALA A 176 -9.43 10.19 15.92
C ALA A 176 -8.81 10.98 14.76
N LEU A 177 -7.55 11.41 14.90
CA LEU A 177 -6.80 12.08 13.83
C LEU A 177 -6.65 11.18 12.60
N ALA A 178 -6.25 9.90 12.75
CA ALA A 178 -6.05 8.98 11.65
C ALA A 178 -7.37 8.70 10.89
N GLU A 179 -8.45 8.39 11.60
CA GLU A 179 -9.76 8.12 11.01
C GLU A 179 -10.35 9.34 10.29
N ASN A 180 -10.29 10.53 10.94
CA ASN A 180 -10.78 11.75 10.32
C ASN A 180 -9.94 12.19 9.12
N LEU A 181 -8.61 11.92 9.13
CA LEU A 181 -7.75 12.18 7.99
C LEU A 181 -8.14 11.32 6.78
N GLU A 182 -8.39 10.02 6.99
CA GLU A 182 -8.83 9.12 5.92
C GLU A 182 -10.16 9.57 5.33
N ALA A 183 -11.16 9.86 6.18
CA ALA A 183 -12.47 10.31 5.76
C ALA A 183 -12.41 11.68 5.05
N CYS A 184 -11.59 12.61 5.52
CA CYS A 184 -11.36 13.91 4.91
C CYS A 184 -10.74 13.75 3.50
N CYS A 185 -9.70 12.93 3.37
CA CYS A 185 -9.05 12.67 2.09
C CYS A 185 -9.98 11.95 1.11
N ASP A 186 -10.79 10.99 1.55
CA ASP A 186 -11.82 10.34 0.73
C ASP A 186 -12.84 11.37 0.19
N LYS A 187 -13.26 12.29 1.04
CA LYS A 187 -14.13 13.40 0.61
C LYS A 187 -13.45 14.33 -0.38
N VAL A 188 -12.16 14.64 -0.20
CA VAL A 188 -11.37 15.43 -1.16
C VAL A 188 -11.33 14.74 -2.52
N ILE A 189 -11.15 13.42 -2.58
CA ILE A 189 -11.18 12.62 -3.80
C ILE A 189 -12.55 12.73 -4.48
N LYS A 190 -13.63 12.51 -3.72
CA LYS A 190 -15.01 12.57 -4.22
C LYS A 190 -15.37 13.94 -4.76
N ASP A 191 -15.08 15.00 -4.04
CA ASP A 191 -15.35 16.38 -4.46
C ASP A 191 -14.50 16.78 -5.67
N ASN A 192 -13.27 16.26 -5.78
CA ASN A 192 -12.45 16.48 -6.95
C ASN A 192 -13.07 15.83 -8.21
N TYR A 193 -13.55 14.59 -8.10
CA TYR A 193 -14.28 13.92 -9.17
C TYR A 193 -15.51 14.74 -9.61
N LEU A 194 -16.39 15.12 -8.67
CA LEU A 194 -17.60 15.89 -8.96
C LEU A 194 -17.29 17.23 -9.68
N ARG A 195 -16.20 17.87 -9.30
CA ARG A 195 -15.75 19.12 -9.90
C ARG A 195 -15.27 18.96 -11.35
N HIS A 196 -14.64 17.83 -11.68
CA HIS A 196 -14.08 17.58 -13.00
C HIS A 196 -15.07 16.89 -13.96
N SER A 197 -15.94 16.03 -13.43
CA SER A 197 -16.95 15.31 -14.21
C SER A 197 -18.22 16.12 -14.49
N TRP A 198 -18.44 17.22 -13.74
CA TRP A 198 -19.70 18.00 -13.75
C TRP A 198 -20.93 17.19 -13.30
N GLU A 199 -20.70 16.01 -12.68
CA GLU A 199 -21.76 15.18 -12.11
C GLU A 199 -22.30 15.79 -10.81
N LYS A 200 -23.58 15.48 -10.50
CA LYS A 200 -24.23 15.97 -9.27
C LYS A 200 -24.05 15.03 -8.08
N THR A 201 -23.79 13.76 -8.37
CA THR A 201 -23.68 12.70 -7.35
C THR A 201 -22.47 11.85 -7.63
N TYR A 202 -21.79 11.45 -6.55
CA TYR A 202 -20.66 10.55 -6.62
C TYR A 202 -21.13 9.08 -6.62
N SER A 203 -20.50 8.27 -7.46
CA SER A 203 -20.41 6.82 -7.28
C SER A 203 -19.06 6.32 -7.81
N ASP A 204 -18.57 5.24 -7.23
CA ASP A 204 -17.30 4.63 -7.66
C ASP A 204 -17.37 4.14 -9.12
N ASP A 205 -18.53 3.65 -9.57
CA ASP A 205 -18.71 3.22 -10.96
C ASP A 205 -18.68 4.38 -11.93
N ALA A 206 -19.31 5.51 -11.59
CA ALA A 206 -19.26 6.71 -12.42
C ALA A 206 -17.85 7.30 -12.47
N LYS A 207 -17.11 7.27 -11.37
CA LYS A 207 -15.70 7.67 -11.29
C LYS A 207 -14.83 6.82 -12.24
N ARG A 208 -14.98 5.50 -12.20
CA ARG A 208 -14.27 4.58 -13.10
C ARG A 208 -14.66 4.79 -14.57
N ALA A 209 -15.93 4.97 -14.84
CA ALA A 209 -16.41 5.26 -16.21
C ALA A 209 -15.81 6.56 -16.76
N TYR A 210 -15.74 7.61 -15.95
CA TYR A 210 -15.09 8.87 -16.31
C TYR A 210 -13.59 8.68 -16.58
N PHE A 211 -12.89 7.94 -15.74
CA PHE A 211 -11.48 7.59 -15.95
C PHE A 211 -11.25 6.86 -17.27
N LEU A 212 -12.08 5.85 -17.57
CA LEU A 212 -11.98 5.07 -18.80
C LEU A 212 -12.25 5.92 -20.04
N ASP A 213 -13.30 6.76 -20.03
CA ASP A 213 -13.63 7.67 -21.12
C ASP A 213 -12.49 8.65 -21.38
N LYS A 214 -11.96 9.27 -20.33
CA LYS A 214 -10.81 10.20 -20.40
C LYS A 214 -9.58 9.56 -21.02
N ASN A 215 -9.34 8.28 -20.78
CA ASN A 215 -8.19 7.53 -21.30
C ASN A 215 -8.49 6.77 -22.61
N GLY A 216 -9.69 6.93 -23.20
CA GLY A 216 -10.07 6.25 -24.42
C GLY A 216 -10.16 4.72 -24.30
N ALA A 217 -10.34 4.21 -23.08
CA ALA A 217 -10.31 2.78 -22.77
C ALA A 217 -11.68 2.09 -22.87
N GLY A 218 -12.69 2.77 -23.34
CA GLY A 218 -14.03 2.22 -23.53
C GLY A 218 -14.81 2.10 -22.22
N LYS A 219 -15.35 0.93 -21.94
CA LYS A 219 -16.19 0.66 -20.75
C LYS A 219 -15.65 -0.50 -19.95
N MET A 220 -16.04 -0.56 -18.68
CA MET A 220 -15.82 -1.76 -17.86
C MET A 220 -16.39 -2.99 -18.58
N PRO A 221 -15.66 -4.13 -18.59
CA PRO A 221 -16.15 -5.36 -19.21
C PRO A 221 -17.42 -5.86 -18.49
N GLU A 222 -18.38 -6.40 -19.26
CA GLU A 222 -19.59 -6.99 -18.72
C GLU A 222 -19.31 -8.29 -17.95
N SER A 223 -18.21 -8.98 -18.28
CA SER A 223 -17.77 -10.19 -17.62
C SER A 223 -16.23 -10.28 -17.62
N ILE A 224 -15.70 -10.83 -16.56
CA ILE A 224 -14.27 -11.07 -16.36
C ILE A 224 -14.03 -12.57 -16.46
N CYS A 225 -13.01 -12.98 -17.22
CA CYS A 225 -12.60 -14.38 -17.25
C CYS A 225 -11.87 -14.69 -15.94
N ASP A 226 -12.43 -15.56 -15.12
CA ASP A 226 -11.76 -16.00 -13.89
C ASP A 226 -10.49 -16.79 -14.22
N LEU A 227 -9.36 -16.26 -13.78
CA LEU A 227 -8.05 -16.92 -13.91
C LEU A 227 -7.66 -17.68 -12.66
N GLY A 228 -8.45 -17.61 -11.61
CA GLY A 228 -8.29 -18.40 -10.40
C GLY A 228 -7.05 -18.09 -9.58
N SER A 229 -6.76 -19.03 -8.69
CA SER A 229 -5.55 -19.03 -7.86
C SER A 229 -4.86 -20.37 -7.96
N SER A 230 -3.55 -20.40 -7.70
CA SER A 230 -2.81 -21.66 -7.63
C SER A 230 -1.68 -21.64 -6.62
N VAL A 231 -1.37 -22.83 -6.11
CA VAL A 231 -0.25 -23.08 -5.18
C VAL A 231 0.61 -24.18 -5.76
N ARG A 232 1.91 -23.94 -5.89
CA ARG A 232 2.90 -24.87 -6.39
C ARG A 232 3.47 -25.73 -5.27
N CYS A 233 3.54 -27.03 -5.53
CA CYS A 233 4.23 -27.99 -4.67
C CYS A 233 5.18 -28.83 -5.53
N SER A 234 6.47 -28.56 -5.43
CA SER A 234 7.50 -29.23 -6.24
C SER A 234 7.25 -29.11 -7.77
N ASN A 235 7.01 -30.22 -8.43
CA ASN A 235 6.79 -30.29 -9.90
C ASN A 235 5.30 -30.26 -10.30
N THR A 236 4.41 -29.93 -9.36
CA THR A 236 2.98 -29.78 -9.59
C THR A 236 2.48 -28.48 -9.01
N PHE A 237 1.33 -28.02 -9.44
CA PHE A 237 0.58 -26.96 -8.80
C PHE A 237 -0.91 -27.31 -8.77
N THR A 238 -1.57 -26.93 -7.70
CA THR A 238 -3.02 -27.04 -7.57
C THR A 238 -3.62 -25.73 -8.05
N LEU A 239 -4.44 -25.78 -9.10
CA LEU A 239 -5.15 -24.64 -9.69
C LEU A 239 -6.62 -24.69 -9.29
N THR A 240 -7.13 -23.60 -8.73
CA THR A 240 -8.53 -23.40 -8.36
C THR A 240 -9.14 -22.26 -9.16
N VAL A 241 -10.25 -22.52 -9.87
CA VAL A 241 -11.02 -21.55 -10.64
C VAL A 241 -12.50 -21.73 -10.29
N GLY A 242 -13.10 -20.75 -9.62
CA GLY A 242 -14.43 -20.89 -9.04
C GLY A 242 -14.49 -22.04 -8.04
N ASP A 243 -15.40 -23.00 -8.29
CA ASP A 243 -15.59 -24.21 -7.49
C ASP A 243 -14.76 -25.43 -7.97
N LYS A 244 -13.94 -25.25 -9.01
CA LYS A 244 -13.14 -26.33 -9.64
C LYS A 244 -11.69 -26.27 -9.20
N THR A 245 -11.16 -27.42 -8.82
CA THR A 245 -9.75 -27.61 -8.47
C THR A 245 -9.10 -28.67 -9.32
N LEU A 246 -7.88 -28.43 -9.77
CA LEU A 246 -7.12 -29.31 -10.66
C LEU A 246 -5.65 -29.34 -10.25
N ASP A 247 -5.09 -30.55 -10.10
CA ASP A 247 -3.66 -30.74 -9.94
C ASP A 247 -2.97 -30.87 -11.32
N VAL A 248 -2.00 -30.03 -11.56
CA VAL A 248 -1.34 -29.87 -12.85
C VAL A 248 0.16 -30.07 -12.70
N GLY A 249 0.77 -30.87 -13.60
CA GLY A 249 2.23 -30.97 -13.68
C GLY A 249 2.86 -29.71 -14.29
N THR A 250 4.01 -29.28 -13.77
CA THR A 250 4.74 -28.13 -14.33
C THR A 250 5.34 -28.44 -15.71
N ASP A 251 5.53 -29.72 -16.05
CA ASP A 251 6.32 -30.15 -17.23
C ASP A 251 5.54 -30.41 -18.50
N ASN A 252 4.24 -30.57 -18.54
CA ASN A 252 3.41 -30.71 -19.76
C ASN A 252 2.13 -31.54 -19.59
N GLY A 253 1.53 -31.60 -18.42
CA GLY A 253 0.23 -32.26 -18.28
C GLY A 253 -0.91 -31.37 -18.81
N VAL A 254 -1.78 -31.90 -19.64
CA VAL A 254 -3.05 -31.25 -19.97
C VAL A 254 -4.05 -31.71 -18.94
N GLY A 255 -4.54 -30.78 -18.10
CA GLY A 255 -5.54 -31.10 -17.11
C GLY A 255 -6.90 -31.40 -17.73
N VAL A 256 -7.59 -32.36 -17.16
CA VAL A 256 -8.94 -32.74 -17.59
C VAL A 256 -9.86 -32.52 -16.39
N ASN A 257 -10.52 -31.40 -16.27
CA ASN A 257 -11.60 -31.24 -15.25
C ASN A 257 -12.36 -29.92 -15.41
N GLY A 258 -12.54 -29.46 -16.66
CA GLY A 258 -13.43 -28.32 -16.95
C GLY A 258 -12.86 -26.94 -16.61
N ILE A 259 -11.56 -26.83 -16.32
CA ILE A 259 -10.81 -25.56 -16.32
C ILE A 259 -10.30 -25.31 -17.74
N ALA A 260 -10.39 -24.06 -18.20
CA ALA A 260 -9.94 -23.73 -19.55
C ALA A 260 -8.42 -23.95 -19.70
N PRO A 261 -7.96 -24.66 -20.75
CA PRO A 261 -6.53 -24.93 -20.97
C PRO A 261 -5.66 -23.67 -21.00
N LYS A 262 -6.22 -22.53 -21.39
CA LYS A 262 -5.56 -21.23 -21.40
C LYS A 262 -5.13 -20.79 -20.00
N VAL A 263 -6.00 -20.95 -19.00
CA VAL A 263 -5.72 -20.56 -17.61
C VAL A 263 -4.57 -21.41 -17.05
N GLU A 264 -4.64 -22.71 -17.23
CA GLU A 264 -3.60 -23.64 -16.83
C GLU A 264 -2.22 -23.29 -17.44
N LYS A 265 -2.19 -23.00 -18.73
CA LYS A 265 -0.97 -22.61 -19.44
C LYS A 265 -0.38 -21.30 -18.94
N ILE A 266 -1.22 -20.32 -18.59
CA ILE A 266 -0.77 -19.04 -18.04
C ILE A 266 -0.08 -19.26 -16.69
N HIS A 267 -0.72 -19.98 -15.75
CA HIS A 267 -0.13 -20.27 -14.45
C HIS A 267 1.19 -21.03 -14.56
N ARG A 268 1.24 -22.10 -15.38
CA ARG A 268 2.48 -22.83 -15.64
C ARG A 268 3.58 -21.93 -16.21
N ALA A 269 3.24 -21.06 -17.15
CA ALA A 269 4.21 -20.17 -17.76
C ALA A 269 4.78 -19.14 -16.78
N ILE A 270 3.95 -18.61 -15.85
CA ILE A 270 4.39 -17.71 -14.78
C ILE A 270 5.31 -18.46 -13.81
N TYR A 271 4.95 -19.66 -13.35
CA TYR A 271 5.81 -20.48 -12.49
C TYR A 271 7.19 -20.73 -13.08
N ASN A 272 7.23 -21.06 -14.37
CA ASN A 272 8.50 -21.32 -15.07
C ASN A 272 9.32 -20.04 -15.30
N ALA A 273 8.67 -18.87 -15.37
CA ALA A 273 9.35 -17.61 -15.63
C ALA A 273 9.86 -16.90 -14.38
N THR A 274 9.20 -17.09 -13.24
CA THR A 274 9.44 -16.31 -12.01
C THR A 274 9.98 -17.15 -10.86
N GLY A 275 9.66 -18.43 -10.82
CA GLY A 275 9.98 -19.31 -9.69
C GLY A 275 9.12 -19.10 -8.45
N CYS A 276 8.04 -18.32 -8.54
CA CYS A 276 7.08 -18.14 -7.44
C CYS A 276 6.40 -19.46 -7.05
N THR A 277 5.76 -19.48 -5.89
CA THR A 277 5.01 -20.64 -5.38
C THR A 277 3.51 -20.44 -5.36
N MET A 278 3.03 -19.21 -5.45
CA MET A 278 1.62 -18.86 -5.40
C MET A 278 1.27 -17.83 -6.46
N ILE A 279 0.07 -17.97 -7.04
CA ILE A 279 -0.49 -17.04 -8.04
C ILE A 279 -1.95 -16.79 -7.66
N LYS A 280 -2.42 -15.54 -7.78
CA LYS A 280 -3.82 -15.19 -7.57
C LYS A 280 -4.31 -14.15 -8.58
N HIS A 281 -5.54 -14.32 -9.04
CA HIS A 281 -6.24 -13.37 -9.87
C HIS A 281 -6.90 -12.28 -9.02
N VAL A 282 -6.61 -11.02 -9.31
CA VAL A 282 -7.15 -9.84 -8.62
C VAL A 282 -8.04 -9.06 -9.57
N THR A 283 -9.31 -8.91 -9.20
CA THR A 283 -10.36 -8.31 -10.03
C THR A 283 -11.13 -7.22 -9.31
N THR A 284 -10.49 -6.54 -8.35
CA THR A 284 -11.12 -5.38 -7.73
C THR A 284 -11.43 -4.32 -8.80
N PRO A 285 -12.50 -3.56 -8.66
CA PRO A 285 -12.98 -2.68 -9.73
C PRO A 285 -11.95 -1.70 -10.28
N ASP A 286 -11.07 -1.12 -9.41
CA ASP A 286 -10.03 -0.19 -9.86
C ASP A 286 -8.91 -0.92 -10.62
N VAL A 287 -8.57 -2.16 -10.22
CA VAL A 287 -7.60 -3.00 -10.95
C VAL A 287 -8.11 -3.35 -12.35
N VAL A 288 -9.39 -3.69 -12.46
CA VAL A 288 -10.02 -3.95 -13.76
C VAL A 288 -10.05 -2.68 -14.60
N ALA A 289 -10.45 -1.54 -14.04
CA ALA A 289 -10.48 -0.27 -14.77
C ALA A 289 -9.10 0.11 -15.33
N VAL A 290 -8.06 0.01 -14.51
CA VAL A 290 -6.68 0.29 -14.97
C VAL A 290 -6.24 -0.71 -16.04
N SER A 291 -6.60 -1.99 -15.91
CA SER A 291 -6.27 -2.99 -16.94
C SER A 291 -6.91 -2.69 -18.29
N CYS A 292 -8.09 -2.08 -18.33
CA CYS A 292 -8.77 -1.71 -19.59
C CYS A 292 -8.02 -0.66 -20.41
N THR A 293 -7.10 0.10 -19.80
CA THR A 293 -6.34 1.11 -20.54
C THR A 293 -5.29 0.54 -21.50
N GLY A 294 -4.92 -0.73 -21.35
CA GLY A 294 -3.80 -1.32 -22.10
C GLY A 294 -2.42 -0.76 -21.71
N GLU A 295 -2.39 0.29 -20.91
CA GLU A 295 -1.16 0.98 -20.54
C GLU A 295 -0.44 0.29 -19.36
N LYS A 296 0.89 0.33 -19.38
CA LYS A 296 1.68 -0.13 -18.25
C LYS A 296 1.53 0.81 -17.05
N MET A 297 1.39 0.24 -15.89
CA MET A 297 1.34 0.98 -14.63
C MET A 297 2.73 1.29 -14.10
N ARG A 298 2.94 2.51 -13.59
CA ARG A 298 4.16 2.95 -12.91
C ARG A 298 3.89 3.23 -11.44
N PRO A 299 4.86 3.00 -10.53
CA PRO A 299 4.68 3.30 -9.12
C PRO A 299 4.37 4.77 -8.86
N MET A 300 3.33 5.01 -8.08
CA MET A 300 2.96 6.31 -7.50
C MET A 300 3.09 6.31 -5.97
N ILE A 301 3.32 5.14 -5.36
CA ILE A 301 3.53 4.97 -3.93
C ILE A 301 4.76 4.08 -3.69
N ASP A 302 5.46 4.34 -2.60
CA ASP A 302 6.70 3.64 -2.23
C ASP A 302 6.48 2.13 -2.05
N ASP A 303 5.41 1.74 -1.36
CA ASP A 303 5.06 0.33 -1.13
C ASP A 303 4.91 -0.45 -2.45
N PHE A 304 4.31 0.18 -3.45
CA PHE A 304 4.15 -0.43 -4.76
C PHE A 304 5.51 -0.69 -5.42
N ALA A 305 6.41 0.29 -5.38
CA ALA A 305 7.76 0.14 -5.92
C ALA A 305 8.55 -0.97 -5.22
N GLN A 306 8.39 -1.10 -3.89
CA GLN A 306 9.06 -2.12 -3.08
C GLN A 306 8.54 -3.52 -3.40
N ILE A 307 7.22 -3.72 -3.39
CA ILE A 307 6.61 -5.05 -3.33
C ILE A 307 6.23 -5.57 -4.72
N VAL A 308 5.67 -4.72 -5.57
CA VAL A 308 5.23 -5.13 -6.92
C VAL A 308 6.34 -5.03 -7.94
N GLY A 309 7.08 -3.91 -7.94
CA GLY A 309 8.21 -3.70 -8.84
C GLY A 309 8.26 -2.31 -9.49
N LEU A 310 9.17 -2.17 -10.45
CA LEU A 310 9.48 -0.91 -11.15
C LEU A 310 8.35 -0.43 -12.09
N ASP A 311 7.57 -1.34 -12.59
CA ASP A 311 6.35 -1.15 -13.37
C ASP A 311 5.54 -2.44 -13.37
N VAL A 312 4.26 -2.37 -13.73
CA VAL A 312 3.44 -3.53 -14.06
C VAL A 312 3.07 -3.44 -15.53
N LYS A 313 3.41 -4.48 -16.27
CA LYS A 313 3.04 -4.60 -17.67
C LYS A 313 1.55 -4.89 -17.79
N ASN A 314 0.93 -4.36 -18.84
CA ASN A 314 -0.42 -4.67 -19.22
C ASN A 314 -0.37 -5.45 -20.53
N GLU A 315 -0.80 -6.71 -20.49
CA GLU A 315 -0.70 -7.62 -21.63
C GLU A 315 -2.09 -7.84 -22.23
N PRO A 316 -2.21 -7.81 -23.57
CA PRO A 316 -3.47 -8.05 -24.23
C PRO A 316 -4.06 -9.42 -23.89
N TRP A 317 -5.38 -9.46 -23.67
CA TRP A 317 -6.11 -10.73 -23.59
C TRP A 317 -6.33 -11.32 -24.98
N ILE A 318 -5.32 -12.05 -25.48
CA ILE A 318 -5.36 -12.62 -26.83
C ILE A 318 -6.37 -13.76 -26.89
N ASN A 319 -7.40 -13.60 -27.70
CA ASN A 319 -8.37 -14.65 -27.97
C ASN A 319 -7.82 -15.63 -29.05
N GLY A 320 -7.88 -16.93 -28.77
CA GLY A 320 -7.54 -17.99 -29.72
C GLY A 320 -6.20 -18.67 -29.48
N ASP A 321 -5.05 -17.98 -29.57
CA ASP A 321 -3.75 -18.59 -29.32
C ASP A 321 -3.39 -18.57 -27.83
N THR A 322 -3.55 -19.72 -27.19
CA THR A 322 -3.30 -19.88 -25.75
C THR A 322 -1.81 -19.88 -25.41
N ASP A 323 -0.94 -20.32 -26.31
CA ASP A 323 0.50 -20.41 -26.07
C ASP A 323 1.15 -19.04 -26.22
N GLU A 324 0.72 -18.25 -27.20
CA GLU A 324 1.19 -16.87 -27.37
C GLU A 324 0.83 -16.00 -26.18
N CYS A 325 -0.43 -16.06 -25.72
CA CYS A 325 -0.90 -15.34 -24.55
C CYS A 325 -0.09 -15.72 -23.28
N ALA A 326 0.08 -17.02 -23.02
CA ALA A 326 0.84 -17.49 -21.87
C ALA A 326 2.31 -17.04 -21.91
N LYS A 327 2.94 -17.06 -23.08
CA LYS A 327 4.33 -16.59 -23.27
C LYS A 327 4.46 -15.08 -23.04
N ALA A 328 3.52 -14.27 -23.53
CA ALA A 328 3.51 -12.83 -23.34
C ALA A 328 3.39 -12.48 -21.86
N ILE A 329 2.41 -13.05 -21.16
CA ILE A 329 2.20 -12.85 -19.72
C ILE A 329 3.43 -13.30 -18.91
N ALA A 330 4.00 -14.47 -19.21
CA ALA A 330 5.21 -14.96 -18.54
C ALA A 330 6.42 -14.05 -18.75
N LYS A 331 6.58 -13.49 -19.95
CA LYS A 331 7.62 -12.50 -20.24
C LYS A 331 7.41 -11.21 -19.45
N ALA A 332 6.16 -10.76 -19.35
CA ALA A 332 5.79 -9.58 -18.58
C ALA A 332 6.01 -9.75 -17.08
N ALA A 333 5.84 -10.97 -16.57
CA ALA A 333 6.02 -11.31 -15.15
C ALA A 333 7.48 -11.22 -14.66
N LYS A 334 8.47 -11.36 -15.54
CA LYS A 334 9.89 -11.40 -15.14
C LYS A 334 10.33 -10.14 -14.39
N GLY A 335 10.87 -10.32 -13.18
CA GLY A 335 11.37 -9.23 -12.32
C GLY A 335 10.27 -8.42 -11.62
N ARG A 336 9.03 -8.90 -11.66
CA ARG A 336 7.83 -8.28 -11.07
C ARG A 336 7.09 -9.27 -10.20
N ASN A 337 6.12 -8.78 -9.45
CA ASN A 337 5.19 -9.63 -8.70
C ASN A 337 3.73 -9.46 -9.17
N ALA A 338 3.50 -8.75 -10.26
CA ALA A 338 2.19 -8.61 -10.88
C ALA A 338 2.28 -8.40 -12.40
N VAL A 339 1.20 -8.77 -13.11
CA VAL A 339 0.94 -8.45 -14.51
C VAL A 339 -0.53 -8.08 -14.64
N LEU A 340 -0.82 -6.93 -15.24
CA LEU A 340 -2.16 -6.56 -15.67
C LEU A 340 -2.50 -7.32 -16.95
N ILE A 341 -3.76 -7.71 -17.09
CA ILE A 341 -4.30 -8.37 -18.27
C ILE A 341 -5.45 -7.50 -18.78
N GLU A 342 -5.29 -7.00 -20.00
CA GLU A 342 -6.20 -6.02 -20.59
C GLU A 342 -7.67 -6.45 -20.46
N GLY A 343 -8.50 -5.61 -19.81
CA GLY A 343 -9.90 -5.86 -19.54
C GLY A 343 -10.19 -7.03 -18.59
N ASN A 344 -9.17 -7.59 -17.92
CA ASN A 344 -9.34 -8.79 -17.09
C ASN A 344 -8.64 -8.72 -15.71
N GLY A 345 -8.30 -7.52 -15.25
CA GLY A 345 -7.67 -7.33 -13.95
C GLY A 345 -6.18 -7.65 -13.93
N ALA A 346 -5.69 -8.32 -12.89
CA ALA A 346 -4.28 -8.61 -12.70
C ALA A 346 -4.04 -10.03 -12.17
N LEU A 347 -2.93 -10.64 -12.55
CA LEU A 347 -2.35 -11.76 -11.82
C LEU A 347 -1.23 -11.26 -10.91
N VAL A 348 -1.30 -11.60 -9.63
CA VAL A 348 -0.25 -11.35 -8.63
C VAL A 348 0.40 -12.68 -8.25
N PHE A 349 1.68 -12.65 -7.92
CA PHE A 349 2.43 -13.87 -7.60
C PHE A 349 3.55 -13.61 -6.60
N GLY A 350 3.68 -14.52 -5.65
CA GLY A 350 4.59 -14.47 -4.49
C GLY A 350 4.96 -15.85 -4.01
N ASN A 351 5.58 -15.91 -2.82
CA ASN A 351 6.05 -17.17 -2.25
C ASN A 351 5.25 -17.62 -1.03
N THR A 352 4.56 -16.70 -0.38
CA THR A 352 3.77 -16.97 0.82
C THR A 352 2.36 -16.42 0.68
N GLU A 353 1.42 -16.90 1.50
CA GLU A 353 0.08 -16.36 1.55
C GLU A 353 0.09 -14.86 1.95
N GLY A 354 0.96 -14.50 2.90
CA GLY A 354 1.16 -13.11 3.27
C GLY A 354 1.67 -12.24 2.10
N ASP A 355 2.54 -12.75 1.20
CA ASP A 355 2.93 -12.02 -0.01
C ASP A 355 1.72 -11.76 -0.92
N ILE A 356 0.88 -12.78 -1.13
CA ILE A 356 -0.32 -12.64 -1.96
C ILE A 356 -1.27 -11.60 -1.38
N GLN A 357 -1.56 -11.64 -0.07
CA GLN A 357 -2.41 -10.65 0.60
C GLN A 357 -1.84 -9.22 0.45
N ALA A 358 -0.53 -9.04 0.65
CA ALA A 358 0.11 -7.75 0.45
C ALA A 358 -0.01 -7.26 -1.00
N LEU A 359 0.22 -8.14 -1.97
CA LEU A 359 0.12 -7.81 -3.38
C LEU A 359 -1.31 -7.43 -3.79
N GLU A 360 -2.34 -8.09 -3.25
CA GLU A 360 -3.74 -7.73 -3.47
C GLU A 360 -4.03 -6.31 -2.97
N ILE A 361 -3.66 -6.01 -1.72
CA ILE A 361 -3.88 -4.70 -1.10
C ILE A 361 -3.15 -3.60 -1.89
N ILE A 362 -1.88 -3.83 -2.23
CA ILE A 362 -1.07 -2.84 -2.92
C ILE A 362 -1.48 -2.66 -4.40
N MET A 363 -1.92 -3.71 -5.06
CA MET A 363 -2.47 -3.60 -6.42
C MET A 363 -3.77 -2.80 -6.41
N ASP A 364 -4.70 -3.06 -5.48
CA ASP A 364 -5.94 -2.29 -5.34
C ASP A 364 -5.65 -0.81 -5.04
N LYS A 365 -4.82 -0.53 -4.03
CA LYS A 365 -4.43 0.83 -3.65
C LYS A 365 -3.70 1.56 -4.78
N GLY A 366 -2.77 0.88 -5.45
CA GLY A 366 -2.01 1.44 -6.56
C GLY A 366 -2.88 1.76 -7.78
N CYS A 367 -3.84 0.90 -8.12
CA CYS A 367 -4.79 1.16 -9.22
C CYS A 367 -5.77 2.28 -8.85
N ALA A 368 -6.28 2.32 -7.62
CA ALA A 368 -7.06 3.46 -7.14
C ALA A 368 -6.27 4.78 -7.25
N ALA A 369 -4.98 4.76 -6.89
CA ALA A 369 -4.11 5.93 -7.05
C ALA A 369 -3.97 6.37 -8.52
N VAL A 370 -3.88 5.42 -9.46
CA VAL A 370 -3.86 5.74 -10.90
C VAL A 370 -5.16 6.42 -11.30
N VAL A 371 -6.32 5.85 -10.95
CA VAL A 371 -7.64 6.40 -11.28
C VAL A 371 -7.81 7.80 -10.70
N ASP A 372 -7.56 7.97 -9.41
CA ASP A 372 -7.83 9.22 -8.70
C ASP A 372 -6.82 10.33 -9.07
N CYS A 373 -5.52 10.02 -9.17
CA CYS A 373 -4.51 11.01 -9.58
C CYS A 373 -4.68 11.45 -11.03
N ASP A 374 -5.17 10.60 -11.90
CA ASP A 374 -5.53 10.99 -13.27
C ASP A 374 -6.69 12.00 -13.25
N ILE A 375 -7.72 11.78 -12.44
CA ILE A 375 -8.84 12.71 -12.27
C ILE A 375 -8.39 14.04 -11.65
N PHE A 376 -7.43 14.01 -10.70
CA PHE A 376 -6.78 15.22 -10.20
C PHE A 376 -5.97 15.98 -11.26
N ASN A 377 -5.72 15.38 -12.43
CA ASN A 377 -4.76 15.88 -13.43
C ASN A 377 -3.35 16.09 -12.83
N ARG A 378 -2.98 15.29 -11.85
CA ARG A 378 -1.70 15.35 -11.13
C ARG A 378 -1.08 13.97 -10.91
N PRO A 379 -0.80 13.21 -11.98
CA PRO A 379 -0.11 11.94 -11.84
C PRO A 379 1.37 12.19 -11.54
N HIS A 380 1.76 12.07 -10.29
CA HIS A 380 3.16 12.09 -9.89
C HIS A 380 3.66 10.65 -9.69
N TYR A 381 4.79 10.35 -10.28
CA TYR A 381 5.39 9.01 -10.20
C TYR A 381 6.65 9.04 -9.36
N VAL A 382 6.86 8.00 -8.59
CA VAL A 382 8.13 7.78 -7.88
C VAL A 382 9.27 7.71 -8.92
N PRO A 383 10.42 8.39 -8.68
CA PRO A 383 11.55 8.35 -9.60
C PRO A 383 12.06 6.92 -9.84
N LYS A 384 12.32 6.55 -11.10
CA LYS A 384 12.72 5.19 -11.47
C LYS A 384 13.96 4.68 -10.73
N ALA A 385 14.94 5.54 -10.51
CA ALA A 385 16.16 5.19 -9.78
C ALA A 385 15.84 4.79 -8.34
N GLU A 386 14.91 5.50 -7.70
CA GLU A 386 14.48 5.23 -6.34
C GLU A 386 13.61 3.97 -6.27
N CYS A 387 12.70 3.77 -7.25
CA CYS A 387 11.99 2.49 -7.37
C CYS A 387 12.95 1.30 -7.43
N PHE A 388 14.02 1.41 -8.24
CA PHE A 388 15.03 0.36 -8.35
C PHE A 388 15.74 0.12 -7.01
N LEU A 389 16.14 1.19 -6.32
CA LEU A 389 16.81 1.10 -5.03
C LEU A 389 15.90 0.48 -3.97
N MET A 390 14.66 0.98 -3.85
CA MET A 390 13.66 0.45 -2.90
C MET A 390 13.39 -1.03 -3.15
N ARG A 391 13.18 -1.43 -4.40
CA ARG A 391 12.98 -2.83 -4.79
C ARG A 391 14.17 -3.71 -4.41
N THR A 392 15.38 -3.23 -4.68
CA THR A 392 16.61 -3.96 -4.37
C THR A 392 16.77 -4.18 -2.86
N VAL A 393 16.54 -3.12 -2.07
CA VAL A 393 16.60 -3.20 -0.60
C VAL A 393 15.51 -4.14 -0.06
N TYR A 394 14.29 -4.04 -0.58
CA TYR A 394 13.20 -4.93 -0.19
C TYR A 394 13.54 -6.40 -0.43
N LEU A 395 13.98 -6.77 -1.63
CA LEU A 395 14.33 -8.15 -1.97
C LEU A 395 15.56 -8.67 -1.20
N ALA A 396 16.51 -7.79 -0.86
CA ALA A 396 17.70 -8.19 -0.13
C ALA A 396 17.47 -8.39 1.37
N LYS A 397 16.59 -7.60 1.97
CA LYS A 397 16.46 -7.48 3.42
C LYS A 397 15.07 -7.86 3.93
N TYR A 398 14.01 -7.24 3.43
CA TYR A 398 12.69 -7.33 4.03
C TYR A 398 11.90 -8.57 3.60
N SER A 399 12.06 -9.03 2.35
CA SER A 399 11.38 -10.25 1.89
C SER A 399 11.81 -11.53 2.61
N LYS A 400 12.96 -11.49 3.30
CA LYS A 400 13.51 -12.63 4.06
C LYS A 400 13.18 -12.60 5.55
N GLN A 401 12.78 -11.44 6.09
CA GLN A 401 12.46 -11.29 7.52
C GLN A 401 11.06 -11.79 7.89
N ILE A 402 10.22 -12.06 6.89
CA ILE A 402 8.84 -12.51 7.07
C ILE A 402 8.76 -14.04 7.20
N ASP A 403 9.85 -14.75 6.86
CA ASP A 403 9.95 -16.21 6.89
C ASP A 403 10.66 -16.72 8.18
N GLU A 404 11.11 -15.85 9.08
CA GLU A 404 11.67 -16.13 10.41
C GLU A 404 10.67 -15.77 11.53
#